data_94fe634d2b160882e9b7f848bf058e30
#
_entry.id   94fe634d2b160882e9b7f848bf058e30
#
_cell.length_a   1.000
_cell.length_b   1.000
_cell.length_c   1.000
_cell.angle_alpha   90.00
_cell.angle_beta   90.00
_cell.angle_gamma   90.00
#
_symmetry.space_group_name_H-M   'P 1'
#
loop_
_entity.id
_entity.type
_entity.pdbx_description
1 polymer ?
#
loop_
_entity_poly.entity_id
_entity_poly.type
_entity_poly.pdbx_seq_one_letter_code
_entity_poly.pdbx_strand_id
1 'polypeptide(L)'
;EYGVSYAEVPLKADGSIDYDGVRAAINERTKLVTIQRSKGYATRPTLSVKQIGELIAFVKSIRSNIICMVDNCYGEFVETIEPSDVGADMIVGSLIKNPGGGLAPIGGYICGTKACVDRCAYRLSAPGLGQEVGANLGLMTALYQGFFLAPTVVSGALKGAIFAANIYEKLGYRVVPNSTESRHDIIQAVELGSEEAMIAFCRGIQAAAPVDSYVSPIPGDMPGYDSQVIMAAGAFVQGSSIELSADGPIRPPYAVYFQGGLTWVHAKL
;
A
#
# COMPACT_ATOMS: atom_id res chain seq x y z
N GLU A 1 23.04 -5.47 -8.29
CA GLU A 1 24.05 -5.99 -7.37
C GLU A 1 24.18 -7.52 -7.47
N TYR A 2 23.08 -8.23 -7.60
CA TYR A 2 23.06 -9.71 -7.71
C TYR A 2 22.91 -10.21 -9.16
N GLY A 3 23.13 -9.35 -10.17
CA GLY A 3 22.97 -9.71 -11.58
C GLY A 3 21.51 -9.96 -11.99
N VAL A 4 20.56 -9.48 -11.21
CA VAL A 4 19.13 -9.57 -11.51
C VAL A 4 18.73 -8.40 -12.40
N SER A 5 18.16 -8.70 -13.57
CA SER A 5 17.57 -7.70 -14.46
C SER A 5 16.13 -7.40 -14.04
N TYR A 6 15.73 -6.15 -14.19
CA TYR A 6 14.37 -5.68 -13.95
C TYR A 6 13.77 -5.14 -15.26
N ALA A 7 12.49 -5.39 -15.46
CA ALA A 7 11.71 -4.79 -16.54
C ALA A 7 10.35 -4.40 -15.98
N GLU A 8 9.83 -3.26 -16.40
CA GLU A 8 8.53 -2.75 -16.00
C GLU A 8 7.57 -2.76 -17.20
N VAL A 9 6.33 -3.14 -16.94
CA VAL A 9 5.23 -3.03 -17.89
C VAL A 9 4.22 -2.05 -17.31
N PRO A 10 4.16 -0.82 -17.80
CA PRO A 10 3.21 0.17 -17.31
C PRO A 10 1.78 -0.25 -17.61
N LEU A 11 0.83 0.19 -16.80
CA LEU A 11 -0.58 0.08 -17.11
C LEU A 11 -0.92 0.91 -18.35
N LYS A 12 -1.99 0.53 -19.06
CA LYS A 12 -2.52 1.33 -20.16
C LYS A 12 -3.03 2.68 -19.67
N ALA A 13 -3.26 3.61 -20.60
CA ALA A 13 -3.72 4.97 -20.27
C ALA A 13 -5.05 5.01 -19.50
N ASP A 14 -5.89 3.98 -19.67
CA ASP A 14 -7.15 3.81 -18.94
C ASP A 14 -6.98 3.13 -17.56
N GLY A 15 -5.74 2.82 -17.16
CA GLY A 15 -5.42 2.12 -15.94
C GLY A 15 -5.58 0.60 -15.99
N SER A 16 -5.94 0.03 -17.13
CA SER A 16 -6.04 -1.42 -17.31
C SER A 16 -4.66 -2.08 -17.48
N ILE A 17 -4.59 -3.38 -17.19
CA ILE A 17 -3.38 -4.17 -17.33
C ILE A 17 -3.06 -4.35 -18.82
N ASP A 18 -1.79 -4.10 -19.20
CA ASP A 18 -1.29 -4.36 -20.54
C ASP A 18 -0.82 -5.82 -20.68
N TYR A 19 -1.76 -6.71 -20.97
CA TYR A 19 -1.46 -8.15 -21.13
C TYR A 19 -0.49 -8.44 -22.28
N ASP A 20 -0.50 -7.64 -23.36
CA ASP A 20 0.43 -7.82 -24.47
C ASP A 20 1.83 -7.41 -24.07
N GLY A 21 1.98 -6.28 -23.36
CA GLY A 21 3.24 -5.85 -22.76
C GLY A 21 3.78 -6.88 -21.77
N VAL A 22 2.93 -7.44 -20.90
CA VAL A 22 3.32 -8.51 -19.97
C VAL A 22 3.84 -9.74 -20.72
N ARG A 23 3.14 -10.16 -21.78
CA ARG A 23 3.58 -11.29 -22.61
C ARG A 23 4.92 -11.02 -23.27
N ALA A 24 5.14 -9.84 -23.81
CA ALA A 24 6.38 -9.46 -24.48
C ALA A 24 7.56 -9.36 -23.51
N ALA A 25 7.34 -8.96 -22.25
CA ALA A 25 8.38 -8.85 -21.24
C ALA A 25 8.82 -10.20 -20.64
N ILE A 26 7.94 -11.21 -20.66
CA ILE A 26 8.25 -12.53 -20.13
C ILE A 26 9.16 -13.29 -21.10
N ASN A 27 10.26 -13.82 -20.59
CA ASN A 27 11.21 -14.63 -21.35
C ASN A 27 11.72 -15.82 -20.51
N GLU A 28 12.62 -16.63 -21.07
CA GLU A 28 13.12 -17.86 -20.40
C GLU A 28 13.84 -17.58 -19.07
N ARG A 29 14.41 -16.37 -18.91
CA ARG A 29 15.10 -15.97 -17.68
C ARG A 29 14.18 -15.39 -16.63
N THR A 30 12.94 -15.04 -16.98
CA THR A 30 11.96 -14.48 -16.02
C THR A 30 11.67 -15.50 -14.91
N LYS A 31 11.93 -15.15 -13.67
CA LYS A 31 11.74 -15.99 -12.48
C LYS A 31 10.59 -15.51 -11.60
N LEU A 32 10.37 -14.22 -11.60
CA LEU A 32 9.41 -13.56 -10.72
C LEU A 32 8.70 -12.45 -11.46
N VAL A 33 7.39 -12.35 -11.24
CA VAL A 33 6.57 -11.20 -11.61
C VAL A 33 6.04 -10.58 -10.33
N THR A 34 6.33 -9.29 -10.13
CA THR A 34 5.84 -8.51 -9.00
C THR A 34 4.62 -7.70 -9.43
N ILE A 35 3.57 -7.76 -8.63
CA ILE A 35 2.32 -7.04 -8.84
C ILE A 35 2.13 -6.09 -7.66
N GLN A 36 2.13 -4.79 -7.93
CA GLN A 36 1.79 -3.80 -6.91
C GLN A 36 0.28 -3.56 -6.91
N ARG A 37 -0.40 -3.95 -5.83
CA ARG A 37 -1.86 -3.82 -5.69
C ARG A 37 -2.28 -2.37 -5.61
N SER A 38 -1.72 -1.62 -4.67
CA SER A 38 -2.09 -0.23 -4.42
C SER A 38 -1.60 0.72 -5.52
N LYS A 39 -2.25 1.87 -5.60
CA LYS A 39 -1.96 2.89 -6.62
C LYS A 39 -0.61 3.62 -6.41
N GLY A 40 0.00 3.55 -5.23
CA GLY A 40 1.15 4.38 -4.88
C GLY A 40 0.82 5.87 -5.05
N TYR A 41 1.78 6.67 -5.53
CA TYR A 41 1.54 8.07 -5.88
C TYR A 41 1.07 8.24 -7.32
N ALA A 42 0.02 7.50 -7.70
CA ALA A 42 -0.61 7.62 -9.00
C ALA A 42 -2.13 7.74 -8.86
N THR A 43 -2.77 8.42 -9.79
CA THR A 43 -4.24 8.56 -9.85
C THR A 43 -4.88 7.43 -10.66
N ARG A 44 -4.25 6.25 -10.70
CA ARG A 44 -4.76 5.05 -11.33
C ARG A 44 -5.73 4.29 -10.41
N PRO A 45 -6.60 3.44 -10.93
CA PRO A 45 -7.35 2.49 -10.12
C PRO A 45 -6.43 1.53 -9.36
N THR A 46 -6.84 1.15 -8.16
CA THR A 46 -6.21 0.06 -7.42
C THR A 46 -6.69 -1.27 -7.95
N LEU A 47 -5.79 -2.25 -8.07
CA LEU A 47 -6.15 -3.58 -8.56
C LEU A 47 -7.00 -4.33 -7.54
N SER A 48 -8.16 -4.84 -7.98
CA SER A 48 -8.94 -5.78 -7.19
C SER A 48 -8.25 -7.14 -7.10
N VAL A 49 -8.59 -7.93 -6.09
CA VAL A 49 -8.09 -9.31 -5.96
C VAL A 49 -8.45 -10.13 -7.19
N LYS A 50 -9.64 -9.90 -7.78
CA LYS A 50 -10.04 -10.55 -9.04
C LYS A 50 -9.08 -10.21 -10.19
N GLN A 51 -8.78 -8.94 -10.43
CA GLN A 51 -7.85 -8.52 -11.48
C GLN A 51 -6.45 -9.08 -11.27
N ILE A 52 -5.99 -9.15 -10.03
CA ILE A 52 -4.73 -9.78 -9.66
C ILE A 52 -4.75 -11.26 -10.03
N GLY A 53 -5.83 -11.99 -9.71
CA GLY A 53 -5.98 -13.40 -10.06
C GLY A 53 -6.00 -13.64 -11.58
N GLU A 54 -6.67 -12.78 -12.34
CA GLU A 54 -6.68 -12.82 -13.81
C GLU A 54 -5.28 -12.62 -14.38
N LEU A 55 -4.51 -11.66 -13.86
CA LEU A 55 -3.11 -11.45 -14.26
C LEU A 55 -2.22 -12.63 -13.89
N ILE A 56 -2.36 -13.19 -12.70
CA ILE A 56 -1.60 -14.37 -12.27
C ILE A 56 -1.90 -15.56 -13.19
N ALA A 57 -3.17 -15.83 -13.47
CA ALA A 57 -3.56 -16.92 -14.37
C ALA A 57 -2.98 -16.70 -15.79
N PHE A 58 -2.96 -15.47 -16.27
CA PHE A 58 -2.34 -15.12 -17.54
C PHE A 58 -0.82 -15.38 -17.53
N VAL A 59 -0.09 -14.91 -16.53
CA VAL A 59 1.35 -15.15 -16.37
C VAL A 59 1.65 -16.65 -16.33
N LYS A 60 0.89 -17.40 -15.53
CA LYS A 60 1.04 -18.86 -15.40
C LYS A 60 0.70 -19.61 -16.69
N SER A 61 -0.18 -19.08 -17.54
CA SER A 61 -0.48 -19.66 -18.86
C SER A 61 0.69 -19.52 -19.84
N ILE A 62 1.53 -18.49 -19.68
CA ILE A 62 2.75 -18.31 -20.48
C ILE A 62 3.85 -19.25 -19.96
N ARG A 63 4.10 -19.20 -18.63
CA ARG A 63 5.09 -20.05 -17.95
C ARG A 63 4.66 -20.36 -16.52
N SER A 64 4.27 -21.59 -16.27
CA SER A 64 3.71 -22.05 -14.99
C SER A 64 4.67 -21.96 -13.80
N ASN A 65 5.98 -21.94 -14.04
CA ASN A 65 7.01 -21.92 -12.99
C ASN A 65 7.46 -20.51 -12.56
N ILE A 66 6.88 -19.44 -13.13
CA ILE A 66 7.13 -18.07 -12.69
C ILE A 66 6.48 -17.87 -11.33
N ILE A 67 7.22 -17.30 -10.38
CA ILE A 67 6.68 -16.90 -9.08
C ILE A 67 5.93 -15.57 -9.26
N CYS A 68 4.65 -15.55 -8.87
CA CYS A 68 3.86 -14.32 -8.81
C CYS A 68 3.83 -13.81 -7.38
N MET A 69 4.45 -12.66 -7.15
CA MET A 69 4.49 -11.96 -5.87
C MET A 69 3.60 -10.73 -5.91
N VAL A 70 2.79 -10.53 -4.88
CA VAL A 70 1.95 -9.33 -4.76
C VAL A 70 2.42 -8.49 -3.58
N ASP A 71 2.75 -7.23 -3.84
CA ASP A 71 2.80 -6.21 -2.80
C ASP A 71 1.36 -5.82 -2.44
N ASN A 72 0.93 -6.26 -1.26
CA ASN A 72 -0.45 -6.18 -0.82
C ASN A 72 -0.73 -4.96 0.08
N CYS A 73 0.30 -4.12 0.32
CA CYS A 73 0.15 -2.95 1.18
C CYS A 73 -1.08 -2.11 0.82
N TYR A 74 -1.81 -1.70 1.86
CA TYR A 74 -3.07 -0.94 1.81
C TYR A 74 -4.30 -1.71 1.33
N GLY A 75 -4.14 -2.94 0.81
CA GLY A 75 -5.25 -3.76 0.32
C GLY A 75 -5.76 -4.78 1.32
N GLU A 76 -4.97 -5.11 2.34
CA GLU A 76 -5.31 -6.16 3.31
C GLU A 76 -6.63 -5.84 4.03
N PHE A 77 -7.49 -6.82 4.17
CA PHE A 77 -8.83 -6.75 4.79
C PHE A 77 -9.82 -5.80 4.11
N VAL A 78 -9.51 -5.29 2.90
CA VAL A 78 -10.45 -4.45 2.13
C VAL A 78 -11.46 -5.31 1.39
N GLU A 79 -11.03 -6.44 0.86
CA GLU A 79 -11.89 -7.45 0.24
C GLU A 79 -12.00 -8.69 1.14
N THR A 80 -12.96 -9.56 0.86
CA THR A 80 -13.22 -10.78 1.65
C THR A 80 -12.26 -11.93 1.33
N ILE A 81 -11.46 -11.79 0.29
CA ILE A 81 -10.41 -12.71 -0.13
C ILE A 81 -9.12 -11.92 -0.38
N GLU A 82 -8.01 -12.62 -0.29
CA GLU A 82 -6.67 -12.04 -0.48
C GLU A 82 -6.00 -12.59 -1.75
N PRO A 83 -4.94 -11.98 -2.26
CA PRO A 83 -4.26 -12.45 -3.47
C PRO A 83 -3.77 -13.90 -3.40
N SER A 84 -3.50 -14.44 -2.21
CA SER A 84 -3.18 -15.85 -2.00
C SER A 84 -4.32 -16.80 -2.42
N ASP A 85 -5.57 -16.37 -2.25
CA ASP A 85 -6.75 -17.18 -2.60
C ASP A 85 -6.95 -17.28 -4.12
N VAL A 86 -6.33 -16.40 -4.88
CA VAL A 86 -6.42 -16.35 -6.34
C VAL A 86 -5.12 -16.71 -7.06
N GLY A 87 -4.20 -17.38 -6.34
CA GLY A 87 -3.04 -18.02 -6.92
C GLY A 87 -1.71 -17.27 -6.82
N ALA A 88 -1.61 -16.20 -6.01
CA ALA A 88 -0.32 -15.60 -5.69
C ALA A 88 0.57 -16.62 -4.97
N ASP A 89 1.79 -16.81 -5.48
CA ASP A 89 2.77 -17.68 -4.82
C ASP A 89 3.31 -17.06 -3.54
N MET A 90 3.31 -15.73 -3.48
CA MET A 90 3.78 -14.95 -2.35
C MET A 90 3.06 -13.61 -2.28
N ILE A 91 2.67 -13.21 -1.09
CA ILE A 91 2.20 -11.85 -0.78
C ILE A 91 3.11 -11.24 0.27
N VAL A 92 3.38 -9.96 0.14
CA VAL A 92 4.22 -9.21 1.06
C VAL A 92 3.52 -7.92 1.47
N GLY A 93 3.80 -7.47 2.67
CA GLY A 93 3.25 -6.20 3.16
C GLY A 93 3.88 -5.75 4.47
N SER A 94 3.40 -4.63 4.96
CA SER A 94 3.90 -3.99 6.17
C SER A 94 2.94 -4.21 7.34
N LEU A 95 3.48 -4.63 8.49
CA LEU A 95 2.70 -4.76 9.72
C LEU A 95 2.35 -3.41 10.37
N ILE A 96 3.07 -2.33 10.03
CA ILE A 96 2.73 -0.98 10.51
C ILE A 96 1.61 -0.31 9.69
N LYS A 97 1.02 -1.04 8.73
CA LYS A 97 -0.13 -0.61 7.92
C LYS A 97 -1.37 -1.40 8.32
N ASN A 98 -2.22 -1.74 7.36
CA ASN A 98 -3.50 -2.43 7.60
C ASN A 98 -3.40 -3.60 8.58
N PRO A 99 -2.48 -4.58 8.41
CA PRO A 99 -2.47 -5.78 9.25
C PRO A 99 -2.13 -5.52 10.71
N GLY A 100 -1.45 -4.43 11.01
CA GLY A 100 -1.07 -4.11 12.38
C GLY A 100 -2.13 -3.39 13.19
N GLY A 101 -3.25 -2.96 12.57
CA GLY A 101 -4.38 -2.37 13.27
C GLY A 101 -4.03 -1.17 14.15
N GLY A 102 -2.95 -0.44 13.84
CA GLY A 102 -2.44 0.68 14.63
C GLY A 102 -1.67 0.28 15.90
N LEU A 103 -1.49 -1.02 16.17
CA LEU A 103 -0.79 -1.51 17.37
C LEU A 103 0.59 -2.09 17.06
N ALA A 104 0.83 -2.57 15.85
CA ALA A 104 2.12 -3.13 15.47
C ALA A 104 3.17 -2.03 15.38
N PRO A 105 4.22 -2.04 16.22
CA PRO A 105 5.20 -0.94 16.25
C PRO A 105 6.24 -1.04 15.13
N ILE A 106 6.36 -2.18 14.48
CA ILE A 106 7.37 -2.49 13.47
C ILE A 106 6.99 -3.74 12.71
N GLY A 107 7.63 -3.97 11.58
CA GLY A 107 7.66 -5.27 10.92
C GLY A 107 6.98 -5.29 9.57
N GLY A 108 7.22 -6.39 8.89
CA GLY A 108 6.58 -6.77 7.66
C GLY A 108 6.17 -8.24 7.71
N TYR A 109 5.41 -8.67 6.73
CA TYR A 109 5.03 -10.07 6.60
C TYR A 109 5.32 -10.58 5.18
N ILE A 110 5.55 -11.86 5.11
CA ILE A 110 5.59 -12.62 3.87
C ILE A 110 4.73 -13.87 4.09
N CYS A 111 3.69 -14.03 3.28
CA CYS A 111 2.83 -15.20 3.25
C CYS A 111 2.84 -15.82 1.86
N GLY A 112 2.56 -17.12 1.76
CA GLY A 112 2.46 -17.78 0.48
C GLY A 112 2.84 -19.25 0.53
N THR A 113 3.34 -19.78 -0.57
CA THR A 113 3.78 -21.18 -0.64
C THR A 113 4.95 -21.42 0.32
N LYS A 114 4.99 -22.61 0.91
CA LYS A 114 6.08 -22.98 1.82
C LYS A 114 7.46 -22.76 1.19
N ALA A 115 7.60 -23.09 -0.09
CA ALA A 115 8.87 -22.93 -0.81
C ALA A 115 9.32 -21.46 -0.91
N CYS A 116 8.40 -20.52 -1.12
CA CYS A 116 8.72 -19.09 -1.15
C CYS A 116 9.06 -18.56 0.24
N VAL A 117 8.24 -18.90 1.23
CA VAL A 117 8.45 -18.45 2.63
C VAL A 117 9.76 -18.95 3.19
N ASP A 118 10.10 -20.23 3.01
CA ASP A 118 11.36 -20.81 3.48
C ASP A 118 12.58 -20.10 2.86
N ARG A 119 12.55 -19.83 1.54
CA ARG A 119 13.64 -19.11 0.87
C ARG A 119 13.83 -17.70 1.41
N CYS A 120 12.73 -17.00 1.69
CA CYS A 120 12.79 -15.67 2.29
C CYS A 120 13.35 -15.73 3.72
N ALA A 121 12.95 -16.73 4.52
CA ALA A 121 13.44 -16.92 5.87
C ALA A 121 14.97 -17.16 5.91
N TYR A 122 15.48 -17.98 5.01
CA TYR A 122 16.94 -18.20 4.89
C TYR A 122 17.70 -16.95 4.46
N ARG A 123 17.08 -16.08 3.66
CA ARG A 123 17.68 -14.81 3.26
C ARG A 123 17.64 -13.77 4.37
N LEU A 124 16.57 -13.77 5.16
CA LEU A 124 16.37 -12.81 6.27
C LEU A 124 17.34 -13.10 7.43
N SER A 125 17.52 -14.34 7.79
CA SER A 125 18.38 -14.76 8.89
C SER A 125 19.74 -15.26 8.38
N ALA A 126 19.89 -16.57 8.21
CA ALA A 126 21.08 -17.21 7.65
C ALA A 126 20.70 -18.55 7.01
N PRO A 127 21.46 -19.02 5.98
CA PRO A 127 21.28 -20.34 5.44
C PRO A 127 21.40 -21.42 6.54
N GLY A 128 20.44 -22.32 6.57
CA GLY A 128 20.37 -23.40 7.56
C GLY A 128 19.67 -23.03 8.87
N LEU A 129 19.45 -21.77 9.16
CA LEU A 129 18.72 -21.32 10.36
C LEU A 129 17.25 -21.00 10.05
N GLY A 130 17.00 -20.22 8.99
CA GLY A 130 15.64 -19.90 8.57
C GLY A 130 14.80 -19.27 9.69
N GLN A 131 13.70 -19.94 10.04
CA GLN A 131 12.76 -19.50 11.07
C GLN A 131 13.07 -20.00 12.48
N GLU A 132 14.14 -20.79 12.67
CA GLU A 132 14.46 -21.40 13.97
C GLU A 132 15.04 -20.40 14.99
N VAL A 133 15.49 -19.25 14.51
CA VAL A 133 16.08 -18.20 15.35
C VAL A 133 15.47 -16.83 15.01
N GLY A 134 15.51 -15.95 15.97
CA GLY A 134 15.05 -14.57 15.84
C GLY A 134 14.39 -14.10 17.13
N ALA A 135 14.88 -12.98 17.67
CA ALA A 135 14.26 -12.33 18.81
C ALA A 135 13.01 -11.57 18.36
N ASN A 136 11.88 -11.80 19.00
CA ASN A 136 10.67 -11.02 18.78
C ASN A 136 10.58 -9.76 19.66
N LEU A 137 11.56 -9.52 20.53
CA LEU A 137 11.67 -8.36 21.40
C LEU A 137 10.42 -8.08 22.26
N GLY A 138 9.61 -9.11 22.54
CA GLY A 138 8.36 -8.98 23.28
C GLY A 138 7.18 -8.38 22.48
N LEU A 139 7.32 -8.22 21.18
CA LEU A 139 6.32 -7.54 20.34
C LEU A 139 5.14 -8.42 19.91
N MET A 140 5.22 -9.74 20.08
CA MET A 140 4.22 -10.67 19.53
C MET A 140 2.79 -10.37 19.99
N THR A 141 2.60 -9.97 21.24
CA THR A 141 1.26 -9.62 21.76
C THR A 141 0.67 -8.44 21.00
N ALA A 142 1.45 -7.38 20.78
CA ALA A 142 0.99 -6.20 20.02
C ALA A 142 0.71 -6.56 18.56
N LEU A 143 1.55 -7.38 17.94
CA LEU A 143 1.37 -7.84 16.56
C LEU A 143 0.08 -8.65 16.40
N TYR A 144 -0.16 -9.65 17.28
CA TYR A 144 -1.37 -10.47 17.21
C TYR A 144 -2.65 -9.68 17.56
N GLN A 145 -2.58 -8.82 18.57
CA GLN A 145 -3.72 -7.98 18.93
C GLN A 145 -4.05 -6.99 17.81
N GLY A 146 -3.05 -6.38 17.20
CA GLY A 146 -3.21 -5.50 16.05
C GLY A 146 -3.84 -6.24 14.87
N PHE A 147 -3.35 -7.44 14.54
CA PHE A 147 -3.92 -8.27 13.49
C PHE A 147 -5.38 -8.65 13.77
N PHE A 148 -5.72 -8.99 15.01
CA PHE A 148 -7.11 -9.26 15.42
C PHE A 148 -8.03 -8.05 15.23
N LEU A 149 -7.55 -6.84 15.51
CA LEU A 149 -8.32 -5.60 15.37
C LEU A 149 -8.32 -5.06 13.94
N ALA A 150 -7.39 -5.48 13.09
CA ALA A 150 -7.16 -4.93 11.76
C ALA A 150 -8.42 -4.83 10.88
N PRO A 151 -9.31 -5.83 10.80
CA PRO A 151 -10.52 -5.71 9.98
C PRO A 151 -11.43 -4.54 10.41
N THR A 152 -11.55 -4.30 11.72
CA THR A 152 -12.34 -3.18 12.26
C THR A 152 -11.67 -1.84 11.95
N VAL A 153 -10.36 -1.75 12.11
CA VAL A 153 -9.58 -0.53 11.84
C VAL A 153 -9.62 -0.20 10.34
N VAL A 154 -9.43 -1.19 9.47
CA VAL A 154 -9.51 -1.02 8.00
C VAL A 154 -10.91 -0.57 7.59
N SER A 155 -11.97 -1.12 8.19
CA SER A 155 -13.35 -0.64 7.97
C SER A 155 -13.50 0.84 8.37
N GLY A 156 -12.87 1.26 9.46
CA GLY A 156 -12.82 2.66 9.88
C GLY A 156 -12.12 3.55 8.85
N ALA A 157 -10.95 3.11 8.37
CA ALA A 157 -10.17 3.81 7.34
C ALA A 157 -10.95 3.95 6.02
N LEU A 158 -11.63 2.88 5.58
CA LEU A 158 -12.49 2.93 4.38
C LEU A 158 -13.63 3.94 4.52
N LYS A 159 -14.30 3.98 5.67
CA LYS A 159 -15.34 4.98 5.93
C LYS A 159 -14.78 6.40 5.92
N GLY A 160 -13.59 6.61 6.49
CA GLY A 160 -12.88 7.89 6.46
C GLY A 160 -12.55 8.31 5.02
N ALA A 161 -12.02 7.39 4.22
CA ALA A 161 -11.72 7.64 2.81
C ALA A 161 -12.95 8.00 1.97
N ILE A 162 -14.07 7.27 2.16
CA ILE A 162 -15.35 7.57 1.49
C ILE A 162 -15.89 8.94 1.92
N PHE A 163 -15.79 9.26 3.21
CA PHE A 163 -16.21 10.54 3.75
C PHE A 163 -15.39 11.70 3.14
N ALA A 164 -14.06 11.56 3.10
CA ALA A 164 -13.17 12.53 2.47
C ALA A 164 -13.50 12.70 0.98
N ALA A 165 -13.67 11.59 0.23
CA ALA A 165 -14.06 11.65 -1.17
C ALA A 165 -15.33 12.48 -1.37
N ASN A 166 -16.38 12.18 -0.59
CA ASN A 166 -17.67 12.88 -0.72
C ASN A 166 -17.58 14.39 -0.42
N ILE A 167 -16.76 14.77 0.58
CA ILE A 167 -16.57 16.20 0.91
C ILE A 167 -15.83 16.90 -0.21
N TYR A 168 -14.70 16.34 -0.68
CA TYR A 168 -13.87 17.00 -1.69
C TYR A 168 -14.56 17.05 -3.06
N GLU A 169 -15.38 16.05 -3.42
CA GLU A 169 -16.27 16.10 -4.58
C GLU A 169 -17.25 17.30 -4.49
N LYS A 170 -17.89 17.47 -3.35
CA LYS A 170 -18.82 18.61 -3.13
C LYS A 170 -18.12 19.97 -3.17
N LEU A 171 -16.84 20.02 -2.83
CA LEU A 171 -16.00 21.21 -2.94
C LEU A 171 -15.46 21.43 -4.37
N GLY A 172 -15.73 20.52 -5.30
CA GLY A 172 -15.35 20.65 -6.71
C GLY A 172 -13.98 20.09 -7.05
N TYR A 173 -13.34 19.36 -6.16
CA TYR A 173 -12.07 18.68 -6.44
C TYR A 173 -12.28 17.35 -7.16
N ARG A 174 -11.34 16.97 -8.02
CA ARG A 174 -11.29 15.62 -8.55
C ARG A 174 -10.69 14.67 -7.50
N VAL A 175 -11.38 13.56 -7.26
CA VAL A 175 -10.97 12.53 -6.30
C VAL A 175 -10.90 11.16 -6.97
N VAL A 176 -9.99 10.28 -6.50
CA VAL A 176 -9.81 8.92 -7.04
C VAL A 176 -9.57 7.93 -5.89
N PRO A 177 -10.43 6.93 -5.73
CA PRO A 177 -11.73 6.72 -6.38
C PRO A 177 -12.76 7.77 -5.94
N ASN A 178 -13.87 7.90 -6.68
CA ASN A 178 -14.98 8.75 -6.23
C ASN A 178 -15.72 8.09 -5.05
N SER A 179 -16.63 8.84 -4.42
CA SER A 179 -17.31 8.41 -3.19
C SER A 179 -18.21 7.17 -3.37
N THR A 180 -18.58 6.81 -4.60
CA THR A 180 -19.47 5.70 -4.93
C THR A 180 -18.76 4.52 -5.61
N GLU A 181 -17.51 4.68 -6.00
CA GLU A 181 -16.71 3.62 -6.61
C GLU A 181 -16.29 2.55 -5.62
N SER A 182 -16.17 1.32 -6.11
CA SER A 182 -15.59 0.22 -5.35
C SER A 182 -14.14 0.50 -4.98
N ARG A 183 -13.75 0.09 -3.78
CA ARG A 183 -12.41 0.31 -3.25
C ARG A 183 -11.68 -1.01 -3.07
N HIS A 184 -10.39 -1.00 -3.37
CA HIS A 184 -9.51 -2.15 -3.27
C HIS A 184 -8.26 -1.84 -2.43
N ASP A 185 -8.17 -0.61 -1.92
CA ASP A 185 -7.24 -0.13 -0.88
C ASP A 185 -7.91 0.93 -0.01
N ILE A 186 -7.20 1.43 1.00
CA ILE A 186 -7.68 2.47 1.91
C ILE A 186 -7.31 3.89 1.47
N ILE A 187 -6.67 4.06 0.32
CA ILE A 187 -6.12 5.34 -0.13
C ILE A 187 -7.18 6.17 -0.84
N GLN A 188 -7.27 7.44 -0.46
CA GLN A 188 -8.06 8.46 -1.13
C GLN A 188 -7.14 9.50 -1.75
N ALA A 189 -7.05 9.54 -3.07
CA ALA A 189 -6.38 10.62 -3.77
C ALA A 189 -7.33 11.81 -3.94
N VAL A 190 -6.81 13.03 -3.71
CA VAL A 190 -7.50 14.30 -3.92
C VAL A 190 -6.57 15.19 -4.73
N GLU A 191 -6.98 15.57 -5.94
CA GLU A 191 -6.21 16.47 -6.81
C GLU A 191 -6.48 17.92 -6.38
N LEU A 192 -5.52 18.55 -5.73
CA LEU A 192 -5.65 19.90 -5.16
C LEU A 192 -5.26 20.99 -6.15
N GLY A 193 -4.55 20.65 -7.22
CA GLY A 193 -4.27 21.56 -8.33
C GLY A 193 -3.11 22.54 -8.15
N SER A 194 -2.57 22.67 -6.93
CA SER A 194 -1.39 23.49 -6.68
C SER A 194 -0.53 22.98 -5.52
N GLU A 195 0.74 23.37 -5.50
CA GLU A 195 1.68 23.06 -4.43
C GLU A 195 1.21 23.67 -3.09
N GLU A 196 0.77 24.93 -3.11
CA GLU A 196 0.31 25.64 -1.92
C GLU A 196 -0.87 24.93 -1.27
N ALA A 197 -1.81 24.44 -2.08
CA ALA A 197 -2.96 23.69 -1.58
C ALA A 197 -2.54 22.33 -0.97
N MET A 198 -1.57 21.63 -1.56
CA MET A 198 -1.01 20.39 -0.98
C MET A 198 -0.32 20.65 0.36
N ILE A 199 0.51 21.69 0.43
CA ILE A 199 1.19 22.07 1.67
C ILE A 199 0.15 22.44 2.75
N ALA A 200 -0.85 23.24 2.40
CA ALA A 200 -1.92 23.63 3.32
C ALA A 200 -2.71 22.41 3.83
N PHE A 201 -3.05 21.47 2.93
CA PHE A 201 -3.73 20.23 3.29
C PHE A 201 -2.91 19.40 4.29
N CYS A 202 -1.64 19.12 3.98
CA CYS A 202 -0.77 18.33 4.84
C CYS A 202 -0.55 19.02 6.20
N ARG A 203 -0.41 20.34 6.23
CA ARG A 203 -0.32 21.11 7.48
C ARG A 203 -1.60 21.05 8.31
N GLY A 204 -2.77 21.05 7.67
CA GLY A 204 -4.05 20.87 8.35
C GLY A 204 -4.15 19.48 9.00
N ILE A 205 -3.83 18.44 8.27
CA ILE A 205 -3.79 17.06 8.80
C ILE A 205 -2.79 16.94 9.96
N GLN A 206 -1.59 17.49 9.81
CA GLN A 206 -0.57 17.44 10.87
C GLN A 206 -1.00 18.18 12.14
N ALA A 207 -1.63 19.35 11.99
CA ALA A 207 -2.11 20.13 13.13
C ALA A 207 -3.26 19.44 13.90
N ALA A 208 -4.02 18.57 13.24
CA ALA A 208 -5.07 17.77 13.85
C ALA A 208 -4.58 16.40 14.39
N ALA A 209 -3.32 16.04 14.11
CA ALA A 209 -2.78 14.75 14.51
C ALA A 209 -2.61 14.63 16.03
N PRO A 210 -2.71 13.42 16.61
CA PRO A 210 -2.55 13.21 18.06
C PRO A 210 -1.12 13.38 18.54
N VAL A 211 -0.14 13.26 17.64
CA VAL A 211 1.30 13.34 17.93
C VAL A 211 1.92 14.39 17.01
N ASP A 212 2.87 15.16 17.53
CA ASP A 212 3.63 16.16 16.78
C ASP A 212 2.76 17.21 16.04
N SER A 213 1.59 17.53 16.57
CA SER A 213 0.66 18.52 15.98
C SER A 213 1.25 19.93 15.84
N TYR A 214 2.28 20.26 16.60
CA TYR A 214 3.00 21.54 16.52
C TYR A 214 4.02 21.60 15.37
N VAL A 215 4.32 20.48 14.73
CA VAL A 215 5.25 20.41 13.59
C VAL A 215 4.54 20.90 12.33
N SER A 216 5.25 21.67 11.53
CA SER A 216 4.74 22.11 10.22
C SER A 216 5.47 21.34 9.12
N PRO A 217 4.79 20.43 8.39
CA PRO A 217 5.42 19.70 7.30
C PRO A 217 5.86 20.64 6.18
N ILE A 218 7.00 20.33 5.60
CA ILE A 218 7.57 21.00 4.42
C ILE A 218 7.95 19.94 3.38
N PRO A 219 7.90 20.29 2.08
CA PRO A 219 8.42 19.41 1.04
C PRO A 219 9.91 19.10 1.26
N GLY A 220 10.30 17.85 1.02
CA GLY A 220 11.69 17.40 1.15
C GLY A 220 12.04 16.33 0.12
N ASP A 221 13.32 16.20 -0.17
CA ASP A 221 13.83 15.18 -1.07
C ASP A 221 13.68 13.80 -0.43
N MET A 222 13.20 12.82 -1.20
CA MET A 222 13.03 11.46 -0.76
C MET A 222 13.72 10.50 -1.72
N PRO A 223 14.57 9.57 -1.25
CA PRO A 223 15.23 8.59 -2.10
C PRO A 223 14.25 7.80 -2.97
N GLY A 224 14.51 7.71 -4.26
CA GLY A 224 13.67 6.99 -5.22
C GLY A 224 12.54 7.82 -5.84
N TYR A 225 12.47 9.11 -5.55
CA TYR A 225 11.53 10.05 -6.18
C TYR A 225 12.25 11.18 -6.89
N ASP A 226 11.75 11.55 -8.08
CA ASP A 226 12.31 12.65 -8.90
C ASP A 226 11.77 14.03 -8.48
N SER A 227 10.78 14.07 -7.60
CA SER A 227 10.17 15.29 -7.04
C SER A 227 10.16 15.24 -5.53
N GLN A 228 10.20 16.39 -4.89
CA GLN A 228 10.02 16.48 -3.45
C GLN A 228 8.69 15.89 -3.02
N VAL A 229 8.64 15.35 -1.82
CA VAL A 229 7.43 14.77 -1.21
C VAL A 229 7.12 15.54 0.07
N ILE A 230 5.85 15.86 0.28
CA ILE A 230 5.36 16.36 1.56
C ILE A 230 4.60 15.25 2.27
N MET A 231 4.79 15.12 3.59
CA MET A 231 4.13 14.12 4.42
C MET A 231 3.58 14.75 5.69
N ALA A 232 2.32 14.45 6.01
CA ALA A 232 1.71 14.66 7.31
C ALA A 232 1.44 13.30 7.95
N ALA A 233 2.09 13.02 9.06
CA ALA A 233 2.04 11.73 9.73
C ALA A 233 2.29 11.87 11.23
N GLY A 234 1.38 12.52 11.94
CA GLY A 234 1.40 12.61 13.40
C GLY A 234 0.88 11.33 14.04
N ALA A 235 1.61 10.23 13.88
CA ALA A 235 1.24 8.89 14.30
C ALA A 235 2.07 8.42 15.51
N PHE A 236 1.49 7.55 16.36
CA PHE A 236 2.20 6.93 17.49
C PHE A 236 3.33 6.01 17.00
N VAL A 237 3.15 5.39 15.85
CA VAL A 237 4.16 4.56 15.19
C VAL A 237 4.62 5.27 13.91
N GLN A 238 5.90 5.56 13.82
CA GLN A 238 6.48 6.22 12.64
C GLN A 238 6.21 5.42 11.36
N GLY A 239 5.65 6.10 10.36
CA GLY A 239 5.26 5.49 9.08
C GLY A 239 3.97 4.67 9.11
N SER A 240 3.25 4.64 10.23
CA SER A 240 1.96 3.94 10.36
C SER A 240 0.84 4.71 9.67
N SER A 241 0.71 4.51 8.37
CA SER A 241 -0.33 5.16 7.57
C SER A 241 -1.75 4.72 7.93
N ILE A 242 -1.92 3.58 8.62
CA ILE A 242 -3.24 3.14 9.11
C ILE A 242 -3.77 4.03 10.24
N GLU A 243 -2.91 4.74 10.96
CA GLU A 243 -3.35 5.65 12.01
C GLU A 243 -4.04 6.89 11.42
N LEU A 244 -3.42 7.62 10.61
CA LEU A 244 -3.88 8.66 9.68
C LEU A 244 -2.68 9.33 9.07
N SER A 245 -2.63 9.44 7.77
CA SER A 245 -1.61 10.20 7.08
C SER A 245 -2.14 10.83 5.80
N ALA A 246 -1.44 11.85 5.35
CA ALA A 246 -1.64 12.44 4.03
C ALA A 246 -0.28 12.83 3.49
N ASP A 247 0.03 12.37 2.31
CA ASP A 247 1.32 12.60 1.66
C ASP A 247 1.16 12.68 0.15
N GLY A 248 2.19 13.17 -0.52
CA GLY A 248 2.21 13.16 -1.98
C GLY A 248 3.40 13.91 -2.56
N PRO A 249 3.76 13.58 -3.82
CA PRO A 249 4.85 14.25 -4.53
C PRO A 249 4.42 15.64 -5.01
N ILE A 250 5.31 16.62 -4.86
CA ILE A 250 5.11 18.00 -5.33
C ILE A 250 5.29 18.04 -6.86
N ARG A 251 4.25 17.64 -7.56
CA ARG A 251 4.18 17.68 -9.02
C ARG A 251 2.73 17.66 -9.50
N PRO A 252 2.42 18.17 -10.68
CA PRO A 252 1.08 18.07 -11.26
C PRO A 252 0.59 16.60 -11.29
N PRO A 253 -0.70 16.33 -10.99
CA PRO A 253 -1.78 17.30 -10.73
C PRO A 253 -1.86 17.82 -9.28
N TYR A 254 -0.79 17.72 -8.51
CA TYR A 254 -0.71 18.08 -7.09
C TYR A 254 -1.76 17.34 -6.27
N ALA A 255 -1.67 16.02 -6.34
CA ALA A 255 -2.57 15.13 -5.63
C ALA A 255 -1.99 14.73 -4.27
N VAL A 256 -2.80 14.83 -3.24
CA VAL A 256 -2.52 14.28 -1.91
C VAL A 256 -3.19 12.92 -1.77
N TYR A 257 -2.51 12.01 -1.10
CA TYR A 257 -2.96 10.64 -0.82
C TYR A 257 -3.27 10.53 0.66
N PHE A 258 -4.55 10.67 0.99
CA PHE A 258 -5.09 10.55 2.33
C PHE A 258 -5.39 9.09 2.65
N GLN A 259 -5.01 8.62 3.83
CA GLN A 259 -5.15 7.20 4.19
C GLN A 259 -5.19 6.98 5.70
N GLY A 260 -5.89 5.93 6.13
CA GLY A 260 -5.95 5.52 7.52
C GLY A 260 -7.09 6.17 8.30
N GLY A 261 -6.83 6.34 9.57
CA GLY A 261 -7.81 6.67 10.58
C GLY A 261 -8.22 5.43 11.37
N LEU A 262 -7.77 5.29 12.62
CA LEU A 262 -8.08 4.15 13.49
C LEU A 262 -9.59 3.97 13.69
N THR A 263 -10.32 5.06 13.62
CA THR A 263 -11.77 5.09 13.54
C THR A 263 -12.20 6.11 12.49
N TRP A 264 -13.38 5.92 11.90
CA TRP A 264 -13.92 6.89 10.96
C TRP A 264 -14.19 8.27 11.60
N VAL A 265 -14.44 8.31 12.91
CA VAL A 265 -14.62 9.55 13.69
C VAL A 265 -13.32 10.34 13.73
N HIS A 266 -12.19 9.65 13.97
CA HIS A 266 -10.86 10.28 13.92
C HIS A 266 -10.55 10.85 12.53
N ALA A 267 -10.85 10.10 11.49
CA ALA A 267 -10.63 10.58 10.12
C ALA A 267 -11.53 11.76 9.72
N LYS A 268 -12.64 11.98 10.43
CA LYS A 268 -13.58 13.08 10.20
C LYS A 268 -13.13 14.40 10.85
N LEU A 269 -12.48 14.32 12.01
CA LEU A 269 -12.02 15.49 12.77
C LEU A 269 -10.88 16.22 12.05
#